data_f8148e47166f3d7d800be30c327d4131
#
_entry.id   f8148e47166f3d7d800be30c327d4131
#
_cell.length_a   1.000
_cell.length_b   1.000
_cell.length_c   1.000
_cell.angle_alpha   90.00
_cell.angle_beta   90.00
_cell.angle_gamma   90.00
#
_symmetry.space_group_name_H-M   'P 1'
#
loop_
_entity.id
_entity.type
_entity.pdbx_description
1 polymer ?
#
loop_
_entity_poly.entity_id
_entity_poly.type
_entity_poly.pdbx_seq_one_letter_code
_entity_poly.pdbx_strand_id
1 'polypeptide(L)'
;EFRRVLFRSLLRFRTNNSDYKINYQTNRLNDYEAHLSDLAYLAKGECPAGFHSPVRQQEYTYFIKKKKELETSLAQAEKEYMRNKNLFDKKVISEEEYDKYYFQYQSQQNELASLIQSQLSTWQADMNTYRNSRSEMNTTLQQELKDKELYIVRSPISGTIDQFSGIYRGSSIQAGQSLAVISPDSTLCMEIYVTPRNIGFMSLGMPVNVQVESFNYNEWGTLPGKVTEISSDFLTDSQGNSFYKVKCQMERNYLMLKSGQKGILKKGMTVSAHFMITRRSLFDLLYQKIDDWANPKQYENNAMIAKF
;
A
#
# COMPACT_ATOMS: atom_id res chain seq x y z
N GLU A 1 30.17 11.12 2.82
CA GLU A 1 29.48 11.19 1.53
C GLU A 1 27.97 11.12 1.78
N PHE A 2 27.25 12.22 1.58
CA PHE A 2 25.80 12.25 1.66
C PHE A 2 25.23 11.46 0.47
N ARG A 3 24.74 10.25 0.72
CA ARG A 3 24.15 9.42 -0.33
C ARG A 3 22.74 9.87 -0.63
N ARG A 4 22.50 10.33 -1.85
CA ARG A 4 21.19 10.63 -2.37
C ARG A 4 20.38 9.34 -2.53
N VAL A 5 19.17 9.29 -1.99
CA VAL A 5 18.27 8.14 -2.02
C VAL A 5 17.08 8.49 -2.89
N LEU A 6 16.87 7.72 -3.94
CA LEU A 6 15.72 7.83 -4.85
C LEU A 6 14.82 6.61 -4.60
N PHE A 7 13.87 6.69 -3.69
CA PHE A 7 12.92 5.60 -3.38
C PHE A 7 13.55 4.21 -3.24
N ARG A 8 14.82 4.13 -2.82
CA ARG A 8 15.56 2.87 -2.70
C ARG A 8 15.30 2.21 -1.36
N SER A 9 15.46 0.88 -1.35
CA SER A 9 15.47 0.13 -0.10
C SER A 9 16.69 0.54 0.75
N LEU A 10 16.42 1.01 1.97
CA LEU A 10 17.43 1.42 2.93
C LEU A 10 17.97 0.23 3.71
N LEU A 11 17.07 -0.66 4.13
CA LEU A 11 17.35 -1.83 4.94
C LEU A 11 16.48 -2.99 4.51
N ARG A 12 17.01 -4.20 4.67
CA ARG A 12 16.27 -5.46 4.50
C ARG A 12 16.50 -6.33 5.72
N PHE A 13 15.41 -6.69 6.39
CA PHE A 13 15.46 -7.65 7.48
C PHE A 13 15.59 -9.09 6.97
N ARG A 14 16.03 -9.98 7.85
CA ARG A 14 16.12 -11.40 7.54
C ARG A 14 14.71 -12.02 7.54
N THR A 15 14.33 -12.68 6.44
CA THR A 15 12.96 -13.19 6.19
C THR A 15 12.86 -14.71 6.16
N ASN A 16 13.86 -15.45 6.65
CA ASN A 16 13.92 -16.91 6.52
C ASN A 16 12.62 -17.63 6.95
N ASN A 17 12.02 -17.20 8.06
CA ASN A 17 10.80 -17.81 8.59
C ASN A 17 9.59 -17.52 7.69
N SER A 18 9.46 -16.29 7.20
CA SER A 18 8.41 -15.91 6.26
C SER A 18 8.55 -16.63 4.91
N ASP A 19 9.78 -16.76 4.41
CA ASP A 19 10.07 -17.52 3.18
C ASP A 19 9.65 -18.99 3.29
N TYR A 20 9.90 -19.60 4.45
CA TYR A 20 9.48 -20.98 4.73
C TYR A 20 7.95 -21.13 4.73
N LYS A 21 7.24 -20.23 5.38
CA LYS A 21 5.77 -20.21 5.41
C LYS A 21 5.17 -20.02 4.02
N ILE A 22 5.69 -19.08 3.25
CA ILE A 22 5.25 -18.81 1.87
C ILE A 22 5.42 -20.05 0.99
N ASN A 23 6.58 -20.71 1.06
CA ASN A 23 6.83 -21.93 0.30
C ASN A 23 5.88 -23.07 0.70
N TYR A 24 5.66 -23.27 2.00
CA TYR A 24 4.69 -24.25 2.49
C TYR A 24 3.29 -24.01 1.96
N GLN A 25 2.80 -22.76 2.07
CA GLN A 25 1.47 -22.37 1.61
C GLN A 25 1.33 -22.53 0.09
N THR A 26 2.37 -22.17 -0.66
CA THR A 26 2.38 -22.33 -2.13
C THR A 26 2.27 -23.80 -2.52
N ASN A 27 3.02 -24.70 -1.87
CA ASN A 27 2.93 -26.13 -2.13
C ASN A 27 1.53 -26.68 -1.81
N ARG A 28 0.94 -26.26 -0.68
CA ARG A 28 -0.44 -26.63 -0.33
C ARG A 28 -1.48 -26.13 -1.33
N LEU A 29 -1.30 -24.94 -1.88
CA LEU A 29 -2.17 -24.43 -2.95
C LEU A 29 -2.08 -25.27 -4.20
N ASN A 30 -0.88 -25.69 -4.61
CA ASN A 30 -0.69 -26.58 -5.76
C ASN A 30 -1.38 -27.93 -5.54
N ASP A 31 -1.29 -28.49 -4.32
CA ASP A 31 -2.00 -29.73 -3.97
C ASP A 31 -3.53 -29.55 -4.08
N TYR A 32 -4.08 -28.44 -3.57
CA TYR A 32 -5.50 -28.17 -3.70
C TYR A 32 -5.94 -27.98 -5.15
N GLU A 33 -5.12 -27.34 -5.98
CA GLU A 33 -5.39 -27.18 -7.41
C GLU A 33 -5.38 -28.52 -8.15
N ALA A 34 -4.47 -29.42 -7.82
CA ALA A 34 -4.46 -30.77 -8.36
C ALA A 34 -5.74 -31.55 -8.02
N HIS A 35 -6.19 -31.47 -6.74
CA HIS A 35 -7.45 -32.10 -6.34
C HIS A 35 -8.67 -31.47 -7.02
N LEU A 36 -8.71 -30.14 -7.14
CA LEU A 36 -9.83 -29.42 -7.76
C LEU A 36 -9.93 -29.68 -9.26
N SER A 37 -8.80 -29.80 -9.96
CA SER A 37 -8.80 -30.12 -11.39
C SER A 37 -9.43 -31.47 -11.67
N ASP A 38 -9.11 -32.49 -10.87
CA ASP A 38 -9.67 -33.83 -11.01
C ASP A 38 -11.16 -33.86 -10.60
N LEU A 39 -11.50 -33.22 -9.48
CA LEU A 39 -12.88 -33.16 -8.98
C LEU A 39 -13.83 -32.38 -9.92
N ALA A 40 -13.31 -31.45 -10.72
CA ALA A 40 -14.13 -30.71 -11.69
C ALA A 40 -14.76 -31.65 -12.77
N TYR A 41 -14.08 -32.74 -13.09
CA TYR A 41 -14.59 -33.80 -13.99
C TYR A 41 -15.42 -34.83 -13.21
N LEU A 42 -14.87 -35.33 -12.08
CA LEU A 42 -15.51 -36.36 -11.28
C LEU A 42 -16.90 -35.95 -10.77
N ALA A 43 -17.06 -34.72 -10.32
CA ALA A 43 -18.34 -34.19 -9.84
C ALA A 43 -19.42 -34.09 -10.92
N LYS A 44 -19.04 -34.18 -12.21
CA LYS A 44 -19.95 -34.28 -13.35
C LYS A 44 -20.19 -35.72 -13.78
N GLY A 45 -19.51 -36.69 -13.17
CA GLY A 45 -19.53 -38.08 -13.58
C GLY A 45 -18.59 -38.40 -14.75
N GLU A 46 -17.69 -37.48 -15.09
CA GLU A 46 -16.73 -37.64 -16.20
C GLU A 46 -15.38 -38.11 -15.70
N CYS A 47 -14.66 -38.86 -16.54
CA CYS A 47 -13.29 -39.25 -16.24
C CYS A 47 -12.30 -38.19 -16.74
N PRO A 48 -11.38 -37.68 -15.91
CA PRO A 48 -10.32 -36.81 -16.38
C PRO A 48 -9.45 -37.51 -17.42
N ALA A 49 -8.93 -36.79 -18.41
CA ALA A 49 -7.98 -37.34 -19.40
C ALA A 49 -6.65 -37.81 -18.76
N GLY A 50 -6.31 -37.26 -17.61
CA GLY A 50 -5.21 -37.66 -16.75
C GLY A 50 -5.44 -37.15 -15.34
N PHE A 51 -5.12 -37.95 -14.32
CA PHE A 51 -5.25 -37.53 -12.93
C PHE A 51 -4.01 -36.77 -12.47
N HIS A 52 -4.23 -35.64 -11.80
CA HIS A 52 -3.20 -34.84 -11.16
C HIS A 52 -2.94 -35.30 -9.72
N SER A 53 -4.01 -35.82 -9.06
CA SER A 53 -3.94 -36.33 -7.70
C SER A 53 -3.96 -37.89 -7.70
N PRO A 54 -2.92 -38.55 -7.20
CA PRO A 54 -2.93 -40.02 -7.07
C PRO A 54 -4.05 -40.55 -6.20
N VAL A 55 -4.45 -39.79 -5.19
CA VAL A 55 -5.56 -40.14 -4.29
C VAL A 55 -6.88 -40.20 -5.07
N ARG A 56 -7.16 -39.21 -5.91
CA ARG A 56 -8.37 -39.18 -6.74
C ARG A 56 -8.37 -40.29 -7.80
N GLN A 57 -7.22 -40.62 -8.32
CA GLN A 57 -7.10 -41.74 -9.25
C GLN A 57 -7.47 -43.07 -8.60
N GLN A 58 -6.97 -43.34 -7.38
CA GLN A 58 -7.31 -44.56 -6.63
C GLN A 58 -8.80 -44.61 -6.28
N GLU A 59 -9.37 -43.50 -5.82
CA GLU A 59 -10.79 -43.39 -5.49
C GLU A 59 -11.69 -43.66 -6.70
N TYR A 60 -11.37 -43.07 -7.84
CA TYR A 60 -12.09 -43.31 -9.09
C TYR A 60 -11.97 -44.77 -9.53
N THR A 61 -10.78 -45.36 -9.45
CA THR A 61 -10.57 -46.77 -9.81
C THR A 61 -11.41 -47.69 -8.94
N TYR A 62 -11.51 -47.44 -7.65
CA TYR A 62 -12.34 -48.19 -6.73
C TYR A 62 -13.82 -48.04 -7.08
N PHE A 63 -14.28 -46.82 -7.34
CA PHE A 63 -15.67 -46.57 -7.75
C PHE A 63 -16.03 -47.31 -9.03
N ILE A 64 -15.20 -47.27 -10.07
CA ILE A 64 -15.46 -47.97 -11.34
C ILE A 64 -15.52 -49.48 -11.13
N LYS A 65 -14.64 -50.05 -10.30
CA LYS A 65 -14.68 -51.47 -9.96
C LYS A 65 -15.98 -51.83 -9.29
N LYS A 66 -16.42 -51.08 -8.29
CA LYS A 66 -17.68 -51.33 -7.57
C LYS A 66 -18.90 -51.18 -8.46
N LYS A 67 -18.90 -50.13 -9.30
CA LYS A 67 -19.97 -49.89 -10.31
C LYS A 67 -20.07 -51.11 -11.25
N LYS A 68 -18.94 -51.63 -11.76
CA LYS A 68 -18.92 -52.77 -12.66
C LYS A 68 -19.44 -54.06 -12.00
N GLU A 69 -19.14 -54.29 -10.71
CA GLU A 69 -19.67 -55.40 -9.93
C GLU A 69 -21.21 -55.32 -9.87
N LEU A 70 -21.78 -54.15 -9.53
CA LEU A 70 -23.23 -53.94 -9.48
C LEU A 70 -23.91 -54.00 -10.87
N GLU A 71 -23.28 -53.46 -11.90
CA GLU A 71 -23.75 -53.60 -13.29
C GLU A 71 -23.84 -55.06 -13.72
N THR A 72 -22.89 -55.91 -13.30
CA THR A 72 -22.91 -57.33 -13.58
C THR A 72 -24.04 -58.04 -12.83
N SER A 73 -24.24 -57.70 -11.55
CA SER A 73 -25.36 -58.24 -10.74
C SER A 73 -26.71 -57.81 -11.28
N LEU A 74 -26.83 -56.55 -11.69
CA LEU A 74 -28.05 -56.00 -12.32
C LEU A 74 -28.35 -56.75 -13.63
N ALA A 75 -27.36 -56.95 -14.49
CA ALA A 75 -27.54 -57.68 -15.76
C ALA A 75 -27.97 -59.12 -15.55
N GLN A 76 -27.50 -59.79 -14.47
CA GLN A 76 -27.98 -61.11 -14.10
C GLN A 76 -29.44 -61.07 -13.63
N ALA A 77 -29.76 -60.18 -12.70
CA ALA A 77 -31.14 -60.01 -12.20
C ALA A 77 -32.14 -59.68 -13.33
N GLU A 78 -31.74 -58.84 -14.27
CA GLU A 78 -32.49 -58.49 -15.45
C GLU A 78 -32.80 -59.71 -16.32
N LYS A 79 -31.84 -60.58 -16.58
CA LYS A 79 -32.02 -61.80 -17.35
C LYS A 79 -32.97 -62.74 -16.63
N GLU A 80 -32.86 -62.89 -15.31
CA GLU A 80 -33.75 -63.72 -14.51
C GLU A 80 -35.18 -63.15 -14.52
N TYR A 81 -35.35 -61.86 -14.33
CA TYR A 81 -36.61 -61.17 -14.42
C TYR A 81 -37.28 -61.36 -15.81
N MET A 82 -36.55 -61.12 -16.88
CA MET A 82 -37.07 -61.25 -18.24
C MET A 82 -37.52 -62.72 -18.56
N ARG A 83 -36.75 -63.70 -18.06
CA ARG A 83 -37.12 -65.11 -18.19
C ARG A 83 -38.43 -65.41 -17.46
N ASN A 84 -38.52 -64.98 -16.20
CA ASN A 84 -39.71 -65.24 -15.39
C ASN A 84 -40.92 -64.44 -15.83
N LYS A 85 -40.76 -63.24 -16.38
CA LYS A 85 -41.81 -62.47 -17.03
C LYS A 85 -42.43 -63.24 -18.20
N ASN A 86 -41.64 -63.85 -19.06
CA ASN A 86 -42.14 -64.71 -20.17
C ASN A 86 -42.90 -65.95 -19.69
N LEU A 87 -42.47 -66.52 -18.52
CA LEU A 87 -43.16 -67.67 -17.93
C LEU A 87 -44.49 -67.22 -17.27
N PHE A 88 -44.52 -66.08 -16.64
CA PHE A 88 -45.72 -65.49 -16.08
C PHE A 88 -46.76 -65.11 -17.15
N ASP A 89 -46.32 -64.50 -18.24
CA ASP A 89 -47.21 -64.19 -19.41
C ASP A 89 -47.85 -65.44 -20.04
N LYS A 90 -47.09 -66.58 -19.95
CA LYS A 90 -47.57 -67.87 -20.37
C LYS A 90 -48.37 -68.64 -19.28
N LYS A 91 -48.61 -68.01 -18.12
CA LYS A 91 -49.29 -68.60 -16.95
C LYS A 91 -48.66 -69.86 -16.40
N VAL A 92 -47.32 -69.97 -16.48
CA VAL A 92 -46.50 -71.09 -15.97
C VAL A 92 -46.10 -70.93 -14.51
N ILE A 93 -45.89 -69.71 -14.05
CA ILE A 93 -45.54 -69.37 -12.66
C ILE A 93 -46.59 -68.53 -12.00
N SER A 94 -46.56 -68.44 -10.63
CA SER A 94 -47.45 -67.63 -9.83
C SER A 94 -47.08 -66.15 -9.87
N GLU A 95 -47.98 -65.28 -9.51
CA GLU A 95 -47.73 -63.86 -9.36
C GLU A 95 -46.68 -63.57 -8.26
N GLU A 96 -46.74 -64.29 -7.14
CA GLU A 96 -45.80 -64.18 -6.04
C GLU A 96 -44.35 -64.50 -6.51
N GLU A 97 -44.18 -65.52 -7.34
CA GLU A 97 -42.88 -65.88 -7.89
C GLU A 97 -42.34 -64.86 -8.90
N TYR A 98 -43.25 -64.30 -9.74
CA TYR A 98 -42.91 -63.22 -10.65
C TYR A 98 -42.48 -61.96 -9.88
N ASP A 99 -43.26 -61.55 -8.86
CA ASP A 99 -42.98 -60.40 -8.04
C ASP A 99 -41.64 -60.49 -7.33
N LYS A 100 -41.22 -61.65 -6.86
CA LYS A 100 -39.91 -61.90 -6.29
C LYS A 100 -38.77 -61.49 -7.23
N TYR A 101 -38.80 -61.87 -8.50
CA TYR A 101 -37.76 -61.55 -9.47
C TYR A 101 -37.85 -60.08 -9.91
N TYR A 102 -39.03 -59.54 -9.97
CA TYR A 102 -39.22 -58.14 -10.25
C TYR A 102 -38.63 -57.24 -9.13
N PHE A 103 -38.90 -57.53 -7.88
CA PHE A 103 -38.36 -56.78 -6.77
C PHE A 103 -36.85 -56.94 -6.64
N GLN A 104 -36.32 -58.14 -6.95
CA GLN A 104 -34.87 -58.37 -6.99
C GLN A 104 -34.22 -57.50 -8.07
N TYR A 105 -34.72 -57.45 -9.28
CA TYR A 105 -34.24 -56.58 -10.34
C TYR A 105 -34.31 -55.12 -9.94
N GLN A 106 -35.43 -54.66 -9.41
CA GLN A 106 -35.62 -53.29 -8.97
C GLN A 106 -34.66 -52.92 -7.82
N SER A 107 -34.41 -53.81 -6.88
CA SER A 107 -33.46 -53.63 -5.80
C SER A 107 -32.04 -53.43 -6.32
N GLN A 108 -31.56 -54.23 -7.27
CA GLN A 108 -30.24 -54.05 -7.88
C GLN A 108 -30.13 -52.75 -8.68
N GLN A 109 -31.20 -52.37 -9.39
CA GLN A 109 -31.26 -51.08 -10.09
C GLN A 109 -31.12 -49.89 -9.13
N ASN A 110 -31.85 -49.94 -8.02
CA ASN A 110 -31.81 -48.90 -6.99
C ASN A 110 -30.43 -48.83 -6.29
N GLU A 111 -29.82 -50.00 -6.04
CA GLU A 111 -28.46 -50.07 -5.43
C GLU A 111 -27.40 -49.42 -6.31
N LEU A 112 -27.41 -49.71 -7.62
CA LEU A 112 -26.53 -49.07 -8.60
C LEU A 112 -26.73 -47.57 -8.67
N ALA A 113 -28.00 -47.13 -8.76
CA ALA A 113 -28.36 -45.71 -8.79
C ALA A 113 -27.90 -44.98 -7.51
N SER A 114 -28.12 -45.61 -6.36
CA SER A 114 -27.69 -45.08 -5.07
C SER A 114 -26.15 -44.95 -4.96
N LEU A 115 -25.38 -45.94 -5.44
CA LEU A 115 -23.91 -45.87 -5.47
C LEU A 115 -23.47 -44.68 -6.32
N ILE A 116 -24.01 -44.52 -7.52
CA ILE A 116 -23.62 -43.41 -8.41
C ILE A 116 -23.95 -42.07 -7.76
N GLN A 117 -25.15 -41.90 -7.25
CA GLN A 117 -25.64 -40.66 -6.66
C GLN A 117 -24.82 -40.27 -5.39
N SER A 118 -24.56 -41.25 -4.51
CA SER A 118 -23.79 -41.00 -3.30
C SER A 118 -22.34 -40.60 -3.63
N GLN A 119 -21.73 -41.25 -4.62
CA GLN A 119 -20.33 -40.91 -5.02
C GLN A 119 -20.26 -39.53 -5.68
N LEU A 120 -21.20 -39.17 -6.55
CA LEU A 120 -21.26 -37.83 -7.13
C LEU A 120 -21.43 -36.73 -6.05
N SER A 121 -22.33 -36.99 -5.08
CA SER A 121 -22.55 -36.08 -3.96
C SER A 121 -21.28 -35.91 -3.11
N THR A 122 -20.54 -37.00 -2.88
CA THR A 122 -19.24 -36.96 -2.16
C THR A 122 -18.22 -36.10 -2.91
N TRP A 123 -18.05 -36.31 -4.23
CA TRP A 123 -17.13 -35.50 -5.04
C TRP A 123 -17.52 -34.02 -5.10
N GLN A 124 -18.83 -33.71 -5.14
CA GLN A 124 -19.31 -32.33 -5.09
C GLN A 124 -19.02 -31.68 -3.72
N ALA A 125 -19.24 -32.41 -2.63
CA ALA A 125 -18.91 -31.94 -1.28
C ALA A 125 -17.41 -31.70 -1.10
N ASP A 126 -16.59 -32.63 -1.56
CA ASP A 126 -15.13 -32.50 -1.56
C ASP A 126 -14.68 -31.29 -2.38
N MET A 127 -15.23 -31.13 -3.58
CA MET A 127 -14.91 -29.97 -4.43
C MET A 127 -15.18 -28.65 -3.71
N ASN A 128 -16.30 -28.54 -2.99
CA ASN A 128 -16.62 -27.34 -2.23
C ASN A 128 -15.66 -27.13 -1.05
N THR A 129 -15.31 -28.23 -0.35
CA THR A 129 -14.33 -28.19 0.74
C THR A 129 -12.97 -27.72 0.26
N TYR A 130 -12.46 -28.28 -0.84
CA TYR A 130 -11.16 -27.87 -1.40
C TYR A 130 -11.19 -26.44 -1.95
N ARG A 131 -12.30 -25.98 -2.52
CA ARG A 131 -12.47 -24.57 -2.93
C ARG A 131 -12.34 -23.61 -1.76
N ASN A 132 -13.01 -23.92 -0.66
CA ASN A 132 -12.95 -23.10 0.55
C ASN A 132 -11.54 -23.09 1.14
N SER A 133 -10.94 -24.25 1.30
CA SER A 133 -9.57 -24.40 1.81
C SER A 133 -8.56 -23.67 0.93
N ARG A 134 -8.70 -23.73 -0.41
CA ARG A 134 -7.87 -22.97 -1.34
C ARG A 134 -8.03 -21.47 -1.16
N SER A 135 -9.27 -20.99 -0.98
CA SER A 135 -9.56 -19.56 -0.78
C SER A 135 -8.94 -19.04 0.51
N GLU A 136 -9.09 -19.77 1.60
CA GLU A 136 -8.48 -19.44 2.90
C GLU A 136 -6.95 -19.43 2.83
N MET A 137 -6.36 -20.46 2.22
CA MET A 137 -4.91 -20.57 2.05
C MET A 137 -4.35 -19.45 1.18
N ASN A 138 -5.06 -19.08 0.10
CA ASN A 138 -4.67 -17.96 -0.76
C ASN A 138 -4.71 -16.62 0.00
N THR A 139 -5.74 -16.41 0.83
CA THR A 139 -5.85 -15.20 1.68
C THR A 139 -4.66 -15.13 2.65
N THR A 140 -4.34 -16.25 3.29
CA THR A 140 -3.20 -16.34 4.22
C THR A 140 -1.87 -16.11 3.51
N LEU A 141 -1.69 -16.66 2.31
CA LEU A 141 -0.50 -16.43 1.47
C LEU A 141 -0.35 -14.95 1.11
N GLN A 142 -1.43 -14.28 0.69
CA GLN A 142 -1.41 -12.85 0.38
C GLN A 142 -1.05 -12.02 1.61
N GLN A 143 -1.52 -12.40 2.79
CA GLN A 143 -1.16 -11.75 4.04
C GLN A 143 0.34 -11.89 4.34
N GLU A 144 0.89 -13.11 4.27
CA GLU A 144 2.34 -13.36 4.49
C GLU A 144 3.21 -12.63 3.45
N LEU A 145 2.75 -12.50 2.21
CA LEU A 145 3.46 -11.72 1.18
C LEU A 145 3.49 -10.23 1.50
N LYS A 146 2.37 -9.66 1.95
CA LYS A 146 2.31 -8.26 2.40
C LYS A 146 3.19 -8.03 3.63
N ASP A 147 3.13 -8.95 4.60
CA ASP A 147 3.96 -8.86 5.80
C ASP A 147 5.45 -8.92 5.45
N LYS A 148 5.81 -9.75 4.45
CA LYS A 148 7.18 -9.82 3.93
C LYS A 148 7.66 -8.50 3.31
N GLU A 149 6.78 -7.73 2.67
CA GLU A 149 7.13 -6.42 2.14
C GLU A 149 7.54 -5.44 3.25
N LEU A 150 6.95 -5.54 4.44
CA LEU A 150 7.30 -4.70 5.60
C LEU A 150 8.73 -4.94 6.10
N TYR A 151 9.33 -6.10 5.77
CA TYR A 151 10.75 -6.37 6.07
C TYR A 151 11.73 -5.60 5.16
N ILE A 152 11.21 -4.85 4.18
CA ILE A 152 12.02 -3.99 3.32
C ILE A 152 11.65 -2.54 3.63
N VAL A 153 12.50 -1.86 4.38
CA VAL A 153 12.31 -0.43 4.66
C VAL A 153 12.76 0.38 3.45
N ARG A 154 11.83 1.09 2.85
CA ARG A 154 12.08 1.99 1.71
C ARG A 154 12.00 3.44 2.15
N SER A 155 12.75 4.30 1.48
CA SER A 155 12.59 5.74 1.64
C SER A 155 11.23 6.20 1.12
N PRO A 156 10.40 6.90 1.94
CA PRO A 156 9.11 7.42 1.48
C PRO A 156 9.25 8.59 0.51
N ILE A 157 10.41 9.25 0.50
CA ILE A 157 10.70 10.43 -0.32
C ILE A 157 12.09 10.34 -0.93
N SER A 158 12.29 11.03 -2.06
CA SER A 158 13.62 11.25 -2.60
C SER A 158 14.34 12.33 -1.79
N GLY A 159 15.58 12.08 -1.45
CA GLY A 159 16.33 13.02 -0.63
C GLY A 159 17.73 12.52 -0.26
N THR A 160 18.37 13.23 0.62
CA THR A 160 19.68 12.89 1.17
C THR A 160 19.51 12.35 2.58
N ILE A 161 20.21 11.27 2.91
CA ILE A 161 20.26 10.75 4.29
C ILE A 161 21.10 11.73 5.11
N ASP A 162 20.47 12.35 6.09
CA ASP A 162 21.12 13.35 6.95
C ASP A 162 21.69 12.72 8.21
N GLN A 163 20.89 11.93 8.90
CA GLN A 163 21.31 11.22 10.11
C GLN A 163 21.02 9.74 9.93
N PHE A 164 22.05 8.92 10.07
CA PHE A 164 21.94 7.47 10.04
C PHE A 164 22.35 6.90 11.40
N SER A 165 21.53 6.00 11.95
CA SER A 165 21.72 5.43 13.30
C SER A 165 22.93 4.47 13.44
N GLY A 166 23.80 4.37 12.43
CA GLY A 166 24.97 3.50 12.45
C GLY A 166 24.65 2.00 12.44
N ILE A 167 23.49 1.61 11.91
CA ILE A 167 23.05 0.22 11.83
C ILE A 167 23.87 -0.51 10.76
N TYR A 168 24.44 -1.64 11.11
CA TYR A 168 25.24 -2.49 10.22
C TYR A 168 24.61 -3.89 10.11
N ARG A 169 25.09 -4.67 9.17
CA ARG A 169 24.59 -6.04 8.93
C ARG A 169 24.77 -6.90 10.19
N GLY A 170 23.67 -7.42 10.71
CA GLY A 170 23.63 -8.21 11.94
C GLY A 170 23.17 -7.44 13.17
N SER A 171 22.96 -6.11 13.08
CA SER A 171 22.38 -5.33 14.19
C SER A 171 20.94 -5.77 14.48
N SER A 172 20.57 -5.77 15.75
CA SER A 172 19.20 -5.90 16.21
C SER A 172 18.54 -4.53 16.23
N ILE A 173 17.29 -4.44 15.77
CA ILE A 173 16.50 -3.20 15.70
C ILE A 173 15.22 -3.40 16.48
N GLN A 174 14.84 -2.43 17.29
CA GLN A 174 13.61 -2.44 18.06
C GLN A 174 12.48 -1.78 17.28
N ALA A 175 11.24 -2.21 17.52
CA ALA A 175 10.08 -1.56 16.95
C ALA A 175 10.00 -0.09 17.41
N GLY A 176 9.76 0.83 16.47
CA GLY A 176 9.72 2.27 16.75
C GLY A 176 11.09 2.96 16.76
N GLN A 177 12.21 2.24 16.59
CA GLN A 177 13.54 2.83 16.52
C GLN A 177 13.70 3.65 15.24
N SER A 178 14.17 4.91 15.38
CA SER A 178 14.54 5.74 14.24
C SER A 178 15.79 5.19 13.55
N LEU A 179 15.70 4.93 12.25
CA LEU A 179 16.77 4.33 11.46
C LEU A 179 17.62 5.37 10.73
N ALA A 180 16.96 6.37 10.17
CA ALA A 180 17.59 7.45 9.43
C ALA A 180 16.64 8.65 9.32
N VAL A 181 17.20 9.83 9.18
CA VAL A 181 16.47 11.04 8.82
C VAL A 181 16.78 11.36 7.36
N ILE A 182 15.72 11.54 6.56
CA ILE A 182 15.87 11.86 5.14
C ILE A 182 15.44 13.29 4.92
N SER A 183 16.39 14.10 4.44
CA SER A 183 16.13 15.47 4.02
C SER A 183 15.68 15.50 2.57
N PRO A 184 14.45 15.95 2.25
CA PRO A 184 13.93 15.95 0.88
C PRO A 184 14.76 16.86 -0.05
N ASP A 185 14.89 16.48 -1.32
CA ASP A 185 15.48 17.30 -2.38
C ASP A 185 14.48 18.37 -2.87
N SER A 186 13.81 19.06 -1.95
CA SER A 186 12.89 20.15 -2.29
C SER A 186 13.65 21.47 -2.54
N THR A 187 12.97 22.41 -3.20
CA THR A 187 13.46 23.78 -3.33
C THR A 187 13.74 24.37 -1.94
N LEU A 188 14.89 25.02 -1.81
CA LEU A 188 15.21 25.72 -0.57
C LEU A 188 14.21 26.84 -0.35
N CYS A 189 13.63 26.88 0.84
CA CYS A 189 12.86 28.03 1.34
C CYS A 189 13.56 28.64 2.54
N MET A 190 13.36 29.93 2.74
CA MET A 190 13.87 30.62 3.91
C MET A 190 12.77 30.77 4.92
N GLU A 191 13.10 30.53 6.17
CA GLU A 191 12.25 30.84 7.31
C GLU A 191 12.87 32.02 8.06
N ILE A 192 12.10 33.10 8.17
CA ILE A 192 12.53 34.34 8.78
C ILE A 192 11.59 34.62 9.95
N TYR A 193 12.15 34.99 11.07
CA TYR A 193 11.41 35.32 12.28
C TYR A 193 11.27 36.83 12.40
N VAL A 194 10.05 37.33 12.34
CA VAL A 194 9.71 38.77 12.35
C VAL A 194 9.02 39.10 13.66
N THR A 195 9.46 40.18 14.31
CA THR A 195 8.81 40.64 15.55
C THR A 195 7.39 41.12 15.30
N PRO A 196 6.46 41.05 16.29
CA PRO A 196 5.09 41.48 16.16
C PRO A 196 4.95 42.96 15.72
N ARG A 197 5.88 43.78 16.13
CA ARG A 197 5.92 45.21 15.77
C ARG A 197 6.04 45.45 14.25
N ASN A 198 6.71 44.53 13.56
CA ASN A 198 7.03 44.67 12.14
C ASN A 198 6.13 43.88 11.22
N ILE A 199 5.33 42.94 11.76
CA ILE A 199 4.49 42.06 10.95
C ILE A 199 3.39 42.80 10.16
N GLY A 200 2.90 43.93 10.72
CA GLY A 200 1.88 44.74 10.07
C GLY A 200 2.32 45.36 8.72
N PHE A 201 3.61 45.42 8.47
CA PHE A 201 4.17 45.90 7.21
C PHE A 201 4.41 44.79 6.19
N MET A 202 4.21 43.50 6.56
CA MET A 202 4.47 42.37 5.70
C MET A 202 3.24 42.03 4.88
N SER A 203 3.44 41.73 3.60
CA SER A 203 2.41 41.24 2.69
C SER A 203 2.91 40.10 1.84
N LEU A 204 1.97 39.24 1.40
CA LEU A 204 2.29 38.14 0.47
C LEU A 204 2.79 38.72 -0.86
N GLY A 205 3.82 38.08 -1.43
CA GLY A 205 4.46 38.54 -2.67
C GLY A 205 5.46 39.70 -2.50
N MET A 206 5.64 40.22 -1.28
CA MET A 206 6.60 41.28 -1.02
C MET A 206 8.02 40.86 -1.41
N PRO A 207 8.77 41.71 -2.14
CA PRO A 207 10.14 41.44 -2.49
C PRO A 207 11.04 41.53 -1.26
N VAL A 208 11.99 40.58 -1.19
CA VAL A 208 12.98 40.48 -0.11
C VAL A 208 14.38 40.31 -0.70
N ASN A 209 15.35 41.03 -0.16
CA ASN A 209 16.76 40.83 -0.46
C ASN A 209 17.41 40.10 0.73
N VAL A 210 18.05 38.97 0.42
CA VAL A 210 18.59 38.08 1.43
C VAL A 210 20.11 38.09 1.39
N GLN A 211 20.70 38.26 2.53
CA GLN A 211 22.12 38.12 2.76
C GLN A 211 22.35 36.78 3.47
N VAL A 212 23.25 35.99 2.97
CA VAL A 212 23.65 34.70 3.58
C VAL A 212 24.94 34.92 4.36
N GLU A 213 24.92 34.66 5.66
CA GLU A 213 26.04 34.94 6.53
C GLU A 213 27.33 34.20 6.13
N SER A 214 27.19 33.00 5.57
CA SER A 214 28.34 32.22 5.07
C SER A 214 29.02 32.81 3.83
N PHE A 215 28.45 33.85 3.22
CA PHE A 215 28.94 34.51 2.02
C PHE A 215 29.05 36.04 2.25
N ASN A 216 30.24 36.62 2.08
CA ASN A 216 30.41 38.05 2.23
C ASN A 216 29.57 38.81 1.17
N TYR A 217 28.59 39.58 1.60
CA TYR A 217 27.62 40.27 0.72
C TYR A 217 28.26 41.30 -0.21
N ASN A 218 29.43 41.86 0.17
CA ASN A 218 30.17 42.83 -0.65
C ASN A 218 30.74 42.17 -1.91
N GLU A 219 31.06 40.87 -1.83
CA GLU A 219 31.66 40.10 -2.93
C GLU A 219 30.61 39.28 -3.68
N TRP A 220 29.72 38.62 -2.94
CA TRP A 220 28.75 37.68 -3.45
C TRP A 220 27.39 38.30 -3.75
N GLY A 221 27.14 39.54 -3.24
CA GLY A 221 25.85 40.20 -3.41
C GLY A 221 24.74 39.62 -2.53
N THR A 222 23.52 39.97 -2.89
CA THR A 222 22.30 39.55 -2.19
C THR A 222 21.47 38.62 -3.11
N LEU A 223 20.63 37.81 -2.49
CA LEU A 223 19.75 36.89 -3.19
C LEU A 223 18.33 37.49 -3.22
N PRO A 224 17.74 37.72 -4.40
CA PRO A 224 16.34 38.17 -4.48
C PRO A 224 15.40 37.02 -4.17
N GLY A 225 14.31 37.35 -3.48
CA GLY A 225 13.25 36.42 -3.14
C GLY A 225 11.91 37.14 -2.96
N LYS A 226 10.88 36.37 -2.67
CA LYS A 226 9.51 36.86 -2.41
C LYS A 226 8.92 36.15 -1.20
N VAL A 227 8.10 36.88 -0.45
CA VAL A 227 7.29 36.33 0.65
C VAL A 227 6.22 35.41 0.08
N THR A 228 6.19 34.16 0.49
CA THR A 228 5.19 33.16 0.05
C THR A 228 4.16 32.84 1.11
N GLU A 229 4.53 32.93 2.38
CA GLU A 229 3.63 32.57 3.48
C GLU A 229 3.97 33.41 4.71
N ILE A 230 2.95 33.86 5.40
CA ILE A 230 3.06 34.56 6.68
C ILE A 230 2.25 33.74 7.68
N SER A 231 2.86 33.31 8.79
CA SER A 231 2.15 32.56 9.83
C SER A 231 1.04 33.42 10.42
N SER A 232 -0.14 32.82 10.63
CA SER A 232 -1.28 33.47 11.29
C SER A 232 -1.07 33.56 12.81
N ASP A 233 -0.19 32.73 13.36
CA ASP A 233 0.11 32.64 14.79
C ASP A 233 1.56 33.00 15.09
N PHE A 234 1.81 33.50 16.30
CA PHE A 234 3.15 33.81 16.76
C PHE A 234 3.77 32.60 17.47
N LEU A 235 5.06 32.45 17.36
CA LEU A 235 5.88 31.50 18.10
C LEU A 235 6.59 32.25 19.25
N THR A 236 6.70 31.61 20.39
CA THR A 236 7.45 32.17 21.54
C THR A 236 8.72 31.35 21.74
N ASP A 237 9.85 32.02 21.86
CA ASP A 237 11.11 31.36 22.20
C ASP A 237 11.20 31.04 23.71
N SER A 238 12.25 30.32 24.10
CA SER A 238 12.52 29.98 25.50
C SER A 238 12.79 31.19 26.42
N GLN A 239 12.96 32.38 25.84
CA GLN A 239 13.18 33.64 26.55
C GLN A 239 11.92 34.51 26.66
N GLY A 240 10.79 34.00 26.12
CA GLY A 240 9.51 34.72 26.15
C GLY A 240 9.31 35.75 25.01
N ASN A 241 10.23 35.82 24.02
CA ASN A 241 10.07 36.71 22.88
C ASN A 241 9.11 36.07 21.85
N SER A 242 8.17 36.86 21.35
CA SER A 242 7.21 36.45 20.35
C SER A 242 7.67 36.82 18.94
N PHE A 243 7.53 35.89 17.98
CA PHE A 243 7.90 36.08 16.58
C PHE A 243 6.85 35.47 15.65
N TYR A 244 6.65 36.11 14.53
CA TYR A 244 5.89 35.53 13.41
C TYR A 244 6.86 34.87 12.43
N LYS A 245 6.51 33.68 11.98
CA LYS A 245 7.26 32.91 10.99
C LYS A 245 6.85 33.35 9.58
N VAL A 246 7.77 33.87 8.81
CA VAL A 246 7.58 34.27 7.41
C VAL A 246 8.42 33.35 6.52
N LYS A 247 7.78 32.68 5.58
CA LYS A 247 8.48 31.87 4.57
C LYS A 247 8.67 32.69 3.32
N CYS A 248 9.89 32.65 2.81
CA CYS A 248 10.27 33.30 1.57
C CYS A 248 10.85 32.30 0.59
N GLN A 249 10.45 32.42 -0.66
CA GLN A 249 10.99 31.64 -1.76
C GLN A 249 12.09 32.45 -2.45
N MET A 250 13.22 31.79 -2.69
CA MET A 250 14.35 32.37 -3.43
C MET A 250 14.17 32.16 -4.94
N GLU A 251 14.61 33.09 -5.75
CA GLU A 251 14.59 32.95 -7.21
C GLU A 251 15.65 31.95 -7.70
N ARG A 252 16.74 31.79 -6.96
CA ARG A 252 17.84 30.89 -7.29
C ARG A 252 18.47 30.32 -6.01
N ASN A 253 19.09 29.16 -6.11
CA ASN A 253 19.72 28.45 -5.00
C ASN A 253 21.25 28.60 -4.93
N TYR A 254 21.78 29.64 -5.58
CA TYR A 254 23.21 29.96 -5.59
C TYR A 254 23.46 31.46 -5.63
N LEU A 255 24.57 31.88 -5.06
CA LEU A 255 25.15 33.21 -5.22
C LEU A 255 26.25 33.13 -6.26
N MET A 256 26.56 34.24 -6.90
CA MET A 256 27.57 34.31 -7.94
C MET A 256 28.58 35.45 -7.61
N LEU A 257 29.84 35.08 -7.49
CA LEU A 257 30.92 36.06 -7.33
C LEU A 257 31.12 36.84 -8.62
N LYS A 258 31.66 38.03 -8.54
CA LYS A 258 32.02 38.85 -9.72
C LYS A 258 32.97 38.12 -10.70
N SER A 259 33.76 37.18 -10.21
CA SER A 259 34.66 36.32 -10.99
C SER A 259 33.96 35.17 -11.74
N GLY A 260 32.63 35.00 -11.57
CA GLY A 260 31.85 33.91 -12.19
C GLY A 260 31.76 32.64 -11.34
N GLN A 261 32.41 32.53 -10.21
CA GLN A 261 32.31 31.38 -9.30
C GLN A 261 30.95 31.33 -8.63
N LYS A 262 30.35 30.13 -8.58
CA LYS A 262 29.02 29.87 -7.97
C LYS A 262 29.17 29.34 -6.55
N GLY A 263 28.57 30.00 -5.58
CA GLY A 263 28.39 29.52 -4.21
C GLY A 263 26.99 28.87 -4.04
N ILE A 264 26.95 27.57 -3.90
CA ILE A 264 25.70 26.81 -3.73
C ILE A 264 25.19 26.95 -2.29
N LEU A 265 23.93 27.32 -2.14
CA LEU A 265 23.27 27.39 -0.84
C LEU A 265 22.95 26.00 -0.32
N LYS A 266 23.13 25.81 0.97
CA LYS A 266 22.82 24.55 1.68
C LYS A 266 21.78 24.81 2.77
N LYS A 267 21.01 23.77 3.10
CA LYS A 267 20.12 23.81 4.27
C LYS A 267 20.92 24.07 5.55
N GLY A 268 20.32 24.80 6.48
CA GLY A 268 20.95 25.16 7.75
C GLY A 268 21.86 26.38 7.70
N MET A 269 22.00 27.08 6.56
CA MET A 269 22.70 28.36 6.50
C MET A 269 21.87 29.46 7.12
N THR A 270 22.51 30.30 7.96
CA THR A 270 21.88 31.48 8.54
C THR A 270 21.79 32.59 7.51
N VAL A 271 20.64 33.27 7.51
CA VAL A 271 20.32 34.35 6.56
C VAL A 271 19.77 35.57 7.27
N SER A 272 20.08 36.73 6.74
CA SER A 272 19.48 38.01 7.14
C SER A 272 18.63 38.54 5.96
N ALA A 273 17.38 38.90 6.23
CA ALA A 273 16.46 39.33 5.20
C ALA A 273 16.13 40.82 5.33
N HIS A 274 16.17 41.51 4.21
CA HIS A 274 15.82 42.93 4.09
C HIS A 274 14.57 43.03 3.23
N PHE A 275 13.45 43.36 3.86
CA PHE A 275 12.16 43.53 3.20
C PHE A 275 12.01 44.94 2.64
N MET A 276 11.56 45.07 1.39
CA MET A 276 11.32 46.35 0.76
C MET A 276 9.87 46.78 1.02
N ILE A 277 9.66 47.51 2.09
CA ILE A 277 8.31 47.95 2.54
C ILE A 277 7.75 49.04 1.61
N THR A 278 8.56 50.02 1.24
CA THR A 278 8.09 51.16 0.42
C THR A 278 9.23 51.70 -0.45
N ARG A 279 8.90 52.01 -1.69
CA ARG A 279 9.78 52.84 -2.56
C ARG A 279 9.27 54.25 -2.51
N ARG A 280 10.08 55.18 -2.01
CA ARG A 280 9.75 56.60 -2.00
C ARG A 280 10.68 57.34 -2.95
N SER A 281 10.11 58.28 -3.71
CA SER A 281 10.90 59.18 -4.54
C SER A 281 11.53 60.26 -3.64
N LEU A 282 12.68 60.80 -4.06
CA LEU A 282 13.28 61.96 -3.38
C LEU A 282 12.30 63.14 -3.34
N PHE A 283 11.46 63.27 -4.36
CA PHE A 283 10.38 64.30 -4.39
C PHE A 283 9.33 64.08 -3.30
N ASP A 284 8.92 62.82 -3.07
CA ASP A 284 7.94 62.50 -2.01
C ASP A 284 8.48 62.80 -0.62
N LEU A 285 9.79 62.60 -0.40
CA LEU A 285 10.46 62.93 0.86
C LEU A 285 10.57 64.43 1.09
N LEU A 286 10.78 65.24 0.04
CA LEU A 286 10.81 66.68 0.10
C LEU A 286 9.40 67.28 0.31
N TYR A 287 8.43 66.78 -0.44
CA TYR A 287 7.03 67.22 -0.30
C TYR A 287 6.43 66.88 1.07
N GLN A 288 6.72 65.69 1.61
CA GLN A 288 6.21 65.30 2.92
C GLN A 288 6.75 66.19 4.04
N LYS A 289 8.05 66.59 3.99
CA LYS A 289 8.61 67.56 4.92
C LYS A 289 7.99 68.95 4.79
N ILE A 290 7.58 69.36 3.60
CA ILE A 290 6.92 70.64 3.36
C ILE A 290 5.46 70.61 3.84
N ASP A 291 4.77 69.46 3.64
CA ASP A 291 3.36 69.24 4.05
C ASP A 291 3.26 69.16 5.58
N ASP A 292 4.18 68.47 6.24
CA ASP A 292 4.29 68.40 7.69
C ASP A 292 4.58 69.76 8.31
N TRP A 293 5.34 70.64 7.62
CA TRP A 293 5.62 72.00 8.07
C TRP A 293 4.47 72.94 7.79
N ALA A 294 3.71 72.74 6.68
CA ALA A 294 2.59 73.58 6.26
C ALA A 294 1.27 73.24 6.96
N ASN A 295 1.08 72.06 7.52
CA ASN A 295 -0.13 71.53 8.05
C ASN A 295 0.01 70.88 9.45
N PRO A 296 0.42 71.63 10.50
CA PRO A 296 0.70 71.05 11.84
C PRO A 296 -0.53 70.47 12.55
N LYS A 297 -1.76 70.71 12.04
CA LYS A 297 -2.98 70.17 12.66
C LYS A 297 -3.31 68.72 12.44
N GLN A 298 -2.58 67.98 11.56
CA GLN A 298 -2.78 66.56 11.38
C GLN A 298 -2.13 65.72 12.47
N TYR A 299 -1.20 66.24 13.24
CA TYR A 299 -0.54 65.54 14.33
C TYR A 299 -1.41 65.34 15.58
N GLU A 300 -2.37 66.24 15.84
CA GLU A 300 -3.27 66.11 17.01
C GLU A 300 -4.34 65.02 16.82
N ASN A 301 -4.81 64.74 15.59
CA ASN A 301 -5.83 63.73 15.33
C ASN A 301 -5.27 62.30 15.35
N ASN A 302 -3.99 62.08 15.05
CA ASN A 302 -3.36 60.74 15.12
C ASN A 302 -2.89 60.39 16.54
N ALA A 303 -2.71 61.37 17.45
CA ALA A 303 -2.36 61.10 18.85
C ALA A 303 -3.56 60.68 19.71
N MET A 304 -4.80 60.98 19.25
CA MET A 304 -6.04 60.57 19.96
C MET A 304 -6.52 59.15 19.64
N ILE A 305 -5.99 58.49 18.61
CA ILE A 305 -6.39 57.13 18.22
C ILE A 305 -5.46 56.06 18.86
N ALA A 306 -4.40 56.44 19.54
CA ALA A 306 -3.47 55.54 20.20
C ALA A 306 -3.75 55.31 21.69
N LYS A 307 -5.00 55.44 22.14
CA LYS A 307 -5.45 55.03 23.48
C LYS A 307 -6.66 54.11 23.35
N PHE A 308 -6.41 52.82 23.03
CA PHE A 308 -7.24 51.71 23.49
C PHE A 308 -6.35 50.46 23.55
#